data_fba6042cabaf63856d0c94db898d2201
#
_entry.id   fba6042cabaf63856d0c94db898d2201
#
_cell.length_a   1.000
_cell.length_b   1.000
_cell.length_c   1.000
_cell.angle_alpha   90.00
_cell.angle_beta   90.00
_cell.angle_gamma   90.00
#
_symmetry.space_group_name_H-M   'P 1'
#
loop_
_entity.id
_entity.type
_entity.pdbx_description
1 polymer ?
#
loop_
_entity_poly.entity_id
_entity_poly.type
_entity_poly.pdbx_seq_one_letter_code
_entity_poly.pdbx_strand_id
1 'polypeptide(L)'
;VTLEGKRVIVTGGSSGIGRAIAGRCAAAGADVLLTYRQNRSGAEEAAAEMAATGRRVLVRQADISRGEDIAALAREAKQELGRVDVWINNAGADILTGDAGKLSPREKLDLVLAVDVRGTVLASWEAAKLMREQGPGGVIINMSWDHVTLGMAGENPVLYSVAKGAVMSFSKSFAREVAPGIRVNILAPGFIETAFGVDANPRFREQVVSMTPLKRWGTPDDVAGAAVFLASDDANFLTGQMIMVNGGVV
;
A
#
# COMPACT_ATOMS: atom_id res chain seq x y z
N VAL A 1 4.30 -4.06 -19.30
CA VAL A 1 4.60 -4.28 -17.87
C VAL A 1 4.20 -5.70 -17.52
N THR A 2 5.14 -6.51 -17.02
CA THR A 2 4.89 -7.89 -16.57
C THR A 2 5.54 -8.13 -15.21
N LEU A 3 4.92 -9.00 -14.42
CA LEU A 3 5.45 -9.51 -13.15
C LEU A 3 5.57 -11.05 -13.19
N GLU A 4 5.73 -11.61 -14.39
CA GLU A 4 5.83 -13.05 -14.59
C GLU A 4 6.92 -13.66 -13.71
N GLY A 5 6.55 -14.67 -12.91
CA GLY A 5 7.44 -15.35 -11.99
C GLY A 5 7.86 -14.56 -10.75
N LYS A 6 7.39 -13.31 -10.55
CA LYS A 6 7.61 -12.54 -9.32
C LYS A 6 6.69 -13.04 -8.20
N ARG A 7 7.13 -12.89 -6.95
CA ARG A 7 6.35 -13.15 -5.73
C ARG A 7 6.11 -11.84 -5.02
N VAL A 8 4.85 -11.50 -4.86
CA VAL A 8 4.40 -10.19 -4.37
C VAL A 8 3.65 -10.34 -3.06
N ILE A 9 4.04 -9.56 -2.05
CA ILE A 9 3.25 -9.40 -0.82
C ILE A 9 2.51 -8.08 -0.89
N VAL A 10 1.21 -8.08 -0.57
CA VAL A 10 0.38 -6.89 -0.44
C VAL A 10 -0.27 -6.87 0.93
N THR A 11 0.13 -5.92 1.79
CA THR A 11 -0.53 -5.78 3.09
C THR A 11 -1.86 -5.03 2.94
N GLY A 12 -2.90 -5.48 3.67
CA GLY A 12 -4.23 -4.88 3.57
C GLY A 12 -4.92 -5.13 2.22
N GLY A 13 -4.81 -6.35 1.69
CA GLY A 13 -5.32 -6.75 0.38
C GLY A 13 -6.80 -7.17 0.34
N SER A 14 -7.54 -7.06 1.46
CA SER A 14 -8.94 -7.52 1.54
C SER A 14 -9.96 -6.60 0.88
N SER A 15 -9.61 -5.35 0.58
CA SER A 15 -10.51 -4.35 0.01
C SER A 15 -9.77 -3.19 -0.65
N GLY A 16 -10.51 -2.33 -1.34
CA GLY A 16 -10.03 -1.04 -1.85
C GLY A 16 -8.75 -1.14 -2.70
N ILE A 17 -7.81 -0.23 -2.45
CA ILE A 17 -6.55 -0.12 -3.20
C ILE A 17 -5.72 -1.41 -3.10
N GLY A 18 -5.62 -2.00 -1.90
CA GLY A 18 -4.83 -3.22 -1.71
C GLY A 18 -5.36 -4.42 -2.50
N ARG A 19 -6.70 -4.61 -2.54
CA ARG A 19 -7.33 -5.64 -3.37
C ARG A 19 -7.06 -5.43 -4.86
N ALA A 20 -7.19 -4.19 -5.33
CA ALA A 20 -6.91 -3.86 -6.73
C ALA A 20 -5.42 -4.08 -7.09
N ILE A 21 -4.49 -3.67 -6.21
CA ILE A 21 -3.05 -3.92 -6.39
C ILE A 21 -2.77 -5.43 -6.48
N ALA A 22 -3.28 -6.23 -5.53
CA ALA A 22 -3.11 -7.67 -5.52
C ALA A 22 -3.63 -8.31 -6.81
N GLY A 23 -4.85 -7.92 -7.24
CA GLY A 23 -5.47 -8.41 -8.48
C GLY A 23 -4.67 -8.06 -9.73
N ARG A 24 -4.19 -6.83 -9.84
CA ARG A 24 -3.35 -6.40 -10.97
C ARG A 24 -1.99 -7.08 -10.98
N CYS A 25 -1.38 -7.33 -9.81
CA CYS A 25 -0.14 -8.10 -9.72
C CYS A 25 -0.34 -9.55 -10.21
N ALA A 26 -1.42 -10.21 -9.78
CA ALA A 26 -1.76 -11.54 -10.24
C ALA A 26 -2.03 -11.59 -11.76
N ALA A 27 -2.80 -10.64 -12.28
CA ALA A 27 -3.06 -10.52 -13.72
C ALA A 27 -1.78 -10.22 -14.53
N ALA A 28 -0.78 -9.56 -13.93
CA ALA A 28 0.52 -9.33 -14.53
C ALA A 28 1.48 -10.53 -14.45
N GLY A 29 1.05 -11.65 -13.86
CA GLY A 29 1.79 -12.90 -13.81
C GLY A 29 2.51 -13.20 -12.49
N ALA A 30 2.23 -12.46 -11.42
CA ALA A 30 2.84 -12.70 -10.11
C ALA A 30 2.07 -13.73 -9.29
N ASP A 31 2.80 -14.51 -8.48
CA ASP A 31 2.22 -15.17 -7.31
C ASP A 31 2.04 -14.12 -6.20
N VAL A 32 0.90 -14.12 -5.52
CA VAL A 32 0.53 -13.08 -4.58
C VAL A 32 0.23 -13.64 -3.19
N LEU A 33 0.78 -13.01 -2.17
CA LEU A 33 0.32 -13.17 -0.80
C LEU A 33 -0.32 -11.86 -0.35
N LEU A 34 -1.61 -11.88 -0.08
CA LEU A 34 -2.32 -10.73 0.46
C LEU A 34 -2.63 -10.91 1.95
N THR A 35 -2.65 -9.81 2.70
CA THR A 35 -3.01 -9.87 4.11
C THR A 35 -4.29 -9.12 4.43
N TYR A 36 -4.92 -9.52 5.53
CA TYR A 36 -6.04 -8.82 6.15
C TYR A 36 -5.84 -8.76 7.67
N ARG A 37 -6.48 -7.79 8.33
CA ARG A 37 -6.53 -7.74 9.80
C ARG A 37 -7.81 -8.38 10.34
N GLN A 38 -8.98 -7.93 9.90
CA GLN A 38 -10.30 -8.35 10.37
C GLN A 38 -11.22 -8.85 9.25
N ASN A 39 -11.10 -8.32 8.03
CA ASN A 39 -11.97 -8.65 6.90
C ASN A 39 -11.49 -9.92 6.18
N ARG A 40 -11.72 -11.08 6.81
CA ARG A 40 -11.35 -12.39 6.26
C ARG A 40 -12.14 -12.70 4.98
N SER A 41 -13.46 -12.51 5.00
CA SER A 41 -14.30 -12.80 3.84
C SER A 41 -13.88 -12.01 2.61
N GLY A 42 -13.63 -10.70 2.76
CA GLY A 42 -13.15 -9.88 1.65
C GLY A 42 -11.78 -10.31 1.11
N ALA A 43 -10.89 -10.84 1.97
CA ALA A 43 -9.60 -11.36 1.54
C ALA A 43 -9.74 -12.70 0.78
N GLU A 44 -10.64 -13.60 1.23
CA GLU A 44 -10.93 -14.87 0.56
C GLU A 44 -11.65 -14.65 -0.78
N GLU A 45 -12.59 -13.70 -0.85
CA GLU A 45 -13.23 -13.29 -2.11
C GLU A 45 -12.21 -12.73 -3.11
N ALA A 46 -11.33 -11.82 -2.65
CA ALA A 46 -10.26 -11.28 -3.48
C ALA A 46 -9.36 -12.40 -4.04
N ALA A 47 -8.99 -13.38 -3.20
CA ALA A 47 -8.18 -14.50 -3.64
C ALA A 47 -8.92 -15.39 -4.65
N ALA A 48 -10.22 -15.63 -4.46
CA ALA A 48 -11.04 -16.41 -5.39
C ALA A 48 -11.15 -15.74 -6.77
N GLU A 49 -11.32 -14.40 -6.81
CA GLU A 49 -11.30 -13.65 -8.07
C GLU A 49 -9.97 -13.76 -8.82
N MET A 50 -8.86 -13.72 -8.07
CA MET A 50 -7.53 -13.85 -8.64
C MET A 50 -7.21 -15.27 -9.11
N ALA A 51 -7.92 -16.30 -8.62
CA ALA A 51 -7.70 -17.69 -9.02
C ALA A 51 -7.86 -17.90 -10.54
N ALA A 52 -8.71 -17.09 -11.20
CA ALA A 52 -8.88 -17.12 -12.66
C ALA A 52 -7.60 -16.79 -13.44
N THR A 53 -6.61 -16.15 -12.81
CA THR A 53 -5.30 -15.85 -13.44
C THR A 53 -4.38 -17.07 -13.54
N GLY A 54 -4.72 -18.18 -12.88
CA GLY A 54 -3.88 -19.38 -12.77
C GLY A 54 -2.64 -19.19 -11.88
N ARG A 55 -2.55 -18.07 -11.16
CA ARG A 55 -1.44 -17.78 -10.23
C ARG A 55 -1.73 -18.26 -8.83
N ARG A 56 -0.67 -18.53 -8.08
CA ARG A 56 -0.80 -18.86 -6.67
C ARG A 56 -1.19 -17.62 -5.88
N VAL A 57 -2.31 -17.69 -5.17
CA VAL A 57 -2.79 -16.62 -4.30
C VAL A 57 -2.93 -17.14 -2.88
N LEU A 58 -2.25 -16.49 -1.94
CA LEU A 58 -2.26 -16.85 -0.52
C LEU A 58 -2.90 -15.74 0.29
N VAL A 59 -3.64 -16.11 1.31
CA VAL A 59 -4.29 -15.19 2.26
C VAL A 59 -3.73 -15.42 3.65
N ARG A 60 -3.32 -14.35 4.35
CA ARG A 60 -2.81 -14.42 5.73
C ARG A 60 -3.42 -13.33 6.59
N GLN A 61 -3.71 -13.67 7.83
CA GLN A 61 -4.07 -12.67 8.83
C GLN A 61 -2.80 -12.05 9.40
N ALA A 62 -2.73 -10.71 9.41
CA ALA A 62 -1.65 -9.97 10.04
C ALA A 62 -2.12 -8.58 10.46
N ASP A 63 -1.87 -8.22 11.72
CA ASP A 63 -2.02 -6.85 12.22
C ASP A 63 -0.67 -6.14 12.07
N ILE A 64 -0.61 -5.20 11.14
CA ILE A 64 0.63 -4.47 10.84
C ILE A 64 1.09 -3.54 11.98
N SER A 65 0.24 -3.25 12.95
CA SER A 65 0.65 -2.55 14.17
C SER A 65 1.54 -3.42 15.09
N ARG A 66 1.57 -4.75 14.88
CA ARG A 66 2.27 -5.73 15.71
C ARG A 66 3.52 -6.26 15.00
N GLY A 67 4.70 -5.97 15.57
CA GLY A 67 5.97 -6.42 14.98
C GLY A 67 6.10 -7.95 14.89
N GLU A 68 5.48 -8.68 15.82
CA GLU A 68 5.45 -10.15 15.81
C GLU A 68 4.68 -10.72 14.62
N ASP A 69 3.53 -10.10 14.26
CA ASP A 69 2.74 -10.50 13.09
C ASP A 69 3.51 -10.22 11.79
N ILE A 70 4.22 -9.09 11.71
CA ILE A 70 5.05 -8.74 10.56
C ILE A 70 6.20 -9.75 10.39
N ALA A 71 6.88 -10.10 11.48
CA ALA A 71 7.97 -11.08 11.45
C ALA A 71 7.44 -12.48 11.10
N ALA A 72 6.25 -12.86 11.58
CA ALA A 72 5.59 -14.11 11.22
C ALA A 72 5.26 -14.12 9.71
N LEU A 73 4.65 -13.04 9.20
CA LEU A 73 4.32 -12.87 7.79
C LEU A 73 5.55 -13.05 6.89
N ALA A 74 6.69 -12.45 7.24
CA ALA A 74 7.93 -12.57 6.47
C ALA A 74 8.43 -14.03 6.43
N ARG A 75 8.39 -14.74 7.57
CA ARG A 75 8.78 -16.16 7.64
C ARG A 75 7.84 -17.05 6.80
N GLU A 76 6.53 -16.87 6.95
CA GLU A 76 5.53 -17.64 6.21
C GLU A 76 5.63 -17.38 4.70
N ALA A 77 5.83 -16.14 4.31
CA ALA A 77 6.03 -15.80 2.90
C ALA A 77 7.24 -16.50 2.30
N LYS A 78 8.37 -16.53 3.04
CA LYS A 78 9.57 -17.29 2.62
C LYS A 78 9.30 -18.78 2.49
N GLN A 79 8.59 -19.37 3.44
CA GLN A 79 8.25 -20.80 3.44
C GLN A 79 7.32 -21.17 2.30
N GLU A 80 6.29 -20.35 2.07
CA GLU A 80 5.23 -20.64 1.11
C GLU A 80 5.61 -20.27 -0.33
N LEU A 81 6.21 -19.10 -0.53
CA LEU A 81 6.56 -18.59 -1.85
C LEU A 81 8.00 -18.93 -2.28
N GLY A 82 8.84 -19.37 -1.33
CA GLY A 82 10.27 -19.64 -1.54
C GLY A 82 11.13 -18.38 -1.60
N ARG A 83 10.59 -17.27 -2.09
CA ARG A 83 11.22 -15.95 -2.14
C ARG A 83 10.16 -14.84 -2.14
N VAL A 84 10.58 -13.60 -1.95
CA VAL A 84 9.75 -12.40 -2.08
C VAL A 84 10.48 -11.39 -2.94
N ASP A 85 9.92 -11.04 -4.08
CA ASP A 85 10.49 -10.09 -5.04
C ASP A 85 9.98 -8.67 -4.81
N VAL A 86 8.71 -8.55 -4.38
CA VAL A 86 8.04 -7.28 -4.16
C VAL A 86 7.27 -7.30 -2.84
N TRP A 87 7.43 -6.24 -2.05
CA TRP A 87 6.66 -6.04 -0.82
C TRP A 87 5.96 -4.68 -0.87
N ILE A 88 4.62 -4.69 -0.84
CA ILE A 88 3.80 -3.48 -0.92
C ILE A 88 3.15 -3.24 0.43
N ASN A 89 3.61 -2.20 1.13
CA ASN A 89 3.06 -1.73 2.39
C ASN A 89 1.86 -0.83 2.11
N ASN A 90 0.70 -1.47 1.87
CA ASN A 90 -0.56 -0.77 1.60
C ASN A 90 -1.47 -0.67 2.84
N ALA A 91 -1.39 -1.59 3.79
CA ALA A 91 -2.20 -1.52 5.01
C ALA A 91 -2.04 -0.16 5.70
N GLY A 92 -3.15 0.45 6.06
CA GLY A 92 -3.22 1.73 6.75
C GLY A 92 -4.41 1.78 7.70
N ALA A 93 -4.38 2.70 8.65
CA ALA A 93 -5.48 2.93 9.57
C ALA A 93 -6.59 3.73 8.88
N ASP A 94 -7.81 3.19 8.89
CA ASP A 94 -8.99 3.97 8.54
C ASP A 94 -9.46 4.75 9.76
N ILE A 95 -9.20 6.05 9.79
CA ILE A 95 -9.67 6.98 10.83
C ILE A 95 -10.87 7.82 10.37
N LEU A 96 -11.46 7.48 9.23
CA LEU A 96 -12.52 8.27 8.57
C LEU A 96 -13.87 7.60 8.69
N THR A 97 -13.92 6.26 8.68
CA THR A 97 -15.17 5.50 8.63
C THR A 97 -15.30 4.56 9.85
N GLY A 98 -16.48 3.98 10.01
CA GLY A 98 -16.77 3.01 11.05
C GLY A 98 -16.54 3.55 12.48
N ASP A 99 -16.13 2.66 13.38
CA ASP A 99 -15.89 3.03 14.78
C ASP A 99 -14.62 3.86 14.97
N ALA A 100 -13.61 3.65 14.14
CA ALA A 100 -12.38 4.43 14.20
C ALA A 100 -12.61 5.91 13.79
N GLY A 101 -13.61 6.18 12.95
CA GLY A 101 -14.04 7.54 12.63
C GLY A 101 -14.56 8.33 13.85
N LYS A 102 -15.04 7.63 14.90
CA LYS A 102 -15.59 8.22 16.14
C LYS A 102 -14.54 8.44 17.23
N LEU A 103 -13.31 7.95 17.06
CA LEU A 103 -12.22 8.11 18.01
C LEU A 103 -11.86 9.58 18.21
N SER A 104 -11.36 9.91 19.40
CA SER A 104 -10.78 11.23 19.65
C SER A 104 -9.55 11.50 18.78
N PRO A 105 -9.16 12.76 18.55
CA PRO A 105 -7.97 13.09 17.79
C PRO A 105 -6.70 12.42 18.31
N ARG A 106 -6.56 12.25 19.62
CA ARG A 106 -5.42 11.57 20.24
C ARG A 106 -5.40 10.08 19.90
N GLU A 107 -6.52 9.39 20.04
CA GLU A 107 -6.64 7.97 19.71
C GLU A 107 -6.42 7.72 18.22
N LYS A 108 -6.92 8.61 17.35
CA LYS A 108 -6.64 8.56 15.91
C LYS A 108 -5.15 8.73 15.63
N LEU A 109 -4.49 9.69 16.30
CA LEU A 109 -3.05 9.88 16.18
C LEU A 109 -2.28 8.62 16.57
N ASP A 110 -2.59 8.06 17.75
CA ASP A 110 -1.92 6.83 18.22
C ASP A 110 -2.12 5.67 17.22
N LEU A 111 -3.32 5.56 16.65
CA LEU A 111 -3.64 4.52 15.66
C LEU A 111 -2.84 4.70 14.36
N VAL A 112 -2.80 5.89 13.77
CA VAL A 112 -2.04 6.11 12.52
C VAL A 112 -0.54 6.00 12.76
N LEU A 113 -0.02 6.40 13.92
CA LEU A 113 1.38 6.21 14.26
C LEU A 113 1.73 4.72 14.40
N ALA A 114 0.87 3.94 15.04
CA ALA A 114 1.09 2.50 15.22
C ALA A 114 1.04 1.73 13.89
N VAL A 115 0.00 1.96 13.09
CA VAL A 115 -0.25 1.19 11.85
C VAL A 115 0.56 1.77 10.69
N ASP A 116 0.36 3.05 10.37
CA ASP A 116 0.92 3.62 9.15
C ASP A 116 2.42 3.91 9.26
N VAL A 117 2.88 4.44 10.40
CA VAL A 117 4.31 4.80 10.57
C VAL A 117 5.10 3.59 11.03
N ARG A 118 4.87 3.16 12.28
CA ARG A 118 5.65 2.07 12.88
C ARG A 118 5.50 0.78 12.08
N GLY A 119 4.28 0.44 11.67
CA GLY A 119 4.00 -0.77 10.90
C GLY A 119 4.73 -0.78 9.56
N THR A 120 4.67 0.31 8.79
CA THR A 120 5.38 0.42 7.50
C THR A 120 6.89 0.34 7.67
N VAL A 121 7.46 0.98 8.70
CA VAL A 121 8.90 0.92 8.99
C VAL A 121 9.33 -0.51 9.29
N LEU A 122 8.66 -1.18 10.23
CA LEU A 122 8.99 -2.55 10.61
C LEU A 122 8.82 -3.53 9.45
N ALA A 123 7.73 -3.42 8.69
CA ALA A 123 7.49 -4.27 7.53
C ALA A 123 8.54 -4.05 6.42
N SER A 124 8.97 -2.80 6.20
CA SER A 124 10.06 -2.50 5.27
C SER A 124 11.40 -3.09 5.71
N TRP A 125 11.70 -3.09 7.01
CA TRP A 125 12.92 -3.71 7.54
C TRP A 125 12.89 -5.24 7.39
N GLU A 126 11.79 -5.91 7.71
CA GLU A 126 11.66 -7.36 7.52
C GLU A 126 11.71 -7.74 6.03
N ALA A 127 11.05 -6.95 5.16
CA ALA A 127 11.13 -7.14 3.72
C ALA A 127 12.58 -7.02 3.21
N ALA A 128 13.30 -5.97 3.62
CA ALA A 128 14.68 -5.77 3.19
C ALA A 128 15.63 -6.86 3.72
N LYS A 129 15.44 -7.30 4.96
CA LYS A 129 16.18 -8.43 5.53
C LYS A 129 15.98 -9.69 4.69
N LEU A 130 14.73 -10.04 4.41
CA LEU A 130 14.37 -11.19 3.60
C LEU A 130 14.95 -11.10 2.18
N MET A 131 14.83 -9.93 1.53
CA MET A 131 15.32 -9.71 0.18
C MET A 131 16.86 -9.77 0.11
N ARG A 132 17.58 -9.22 1.09
CA ARG A 132 19.05 -9.32 1.16
C ARG A 132 19.55 -10.77 1.25
N GLU A 133 18.85 -11.62 1.98
CA GLU A 133 19.17 -13.05 2.08
C GLU A 133 18.97 -13.82 0.75
N GLN A 134 18.16 -13.29 -0.13
CA GLN A 134 17.83 -13.90 -1.43
C GLN A 134 18.74 -13.46 -2.58
N GLY A 135 19.58 -12.47 -2.35
CA GLY A 135 20.39 -11.81 -3.38
C GLY A 135 19.71 -10.52 -3.93
N PRO A 136 20.33 -9.84 -4.88
CA PRO A 136 19.85 -8.54 -5.36
C PRO A 136 18.53 -8.66 -6.14
N GLY A 137 17.79 -7.52 -6.25
CA GLY A 137 16.62 -7.38 -7.10
C GLY A 137 15.29 -7.24 -6.38
N GLY A 138 15.27 -6.86 -5.10
CA GLY A 138 14.04 -6.60 -4.34
C GLY A 138 13.38 -5.26 -4.65
N VAL A 139 12.05 -5.17 -4.44
CA VAL A 139 11.27 -3.93 -4.56
C VAL A 139 10.37 -3.77 -3.33
N ILE A 140 10.42 -2.59 -2.72
CA ILE A 140 9.52 -2.19 -1.64
C ILE A 140 8.72 -0.97 -2.12
N ILE A 141 7.39 -0.99 -1.95
CA ILE A 141 6.50 0.13 -2.27
C ILE A 141 5.74 0.51 -1.01
N ASN A 142 5.89 1.75 -0.58
CA ASN A 142 5.23 2.28 0.61
C ASN A 142 4.12 3.26 0.22
N MET A 143 2.93 3.08 0.82
CA MET A 143 1.79 3.96 0.55
C MET A 143 1.89 5.24 1.37
N SER A 144 1.95 6.38 0.69
CA SER A 144 1.87 7.72 1.28
C SER A 144 0.54 8.38 0.87
N TRP A 145 0.54 9.69 0.74
CA TRP A 145 -0.59 10.51 0.34
C TRP A 145 -0.08 11.71 -0.47
N ASP A 146 -0.82 12.13 -1.49
CA ASP A 146 -0.40 13.21 -2.40
C ASP A 146 -0.24 14.57 -1.70
N HIS A 147 -1.12 14.89 -0.74
CA HIS A 147 -1.09 16.18 -0.02
C HIS A 147 0.00 16.32 1.05
N VAL A 148 0.88 15.33 1.26
CA VAL A 148 1.98 15.46 2.25
C VAL A 148 2.96 16.58 1.94
N THR A 149 3.01 17.04 0.70
CA THR A 149 3.91 18.13 0.27
C THR A 149 3.26 19.50 0.33
N LEU A 150 1.94 19.60 0.21
CA LEU A 150 1.19 20.86 0.20
C LEU A 150 0.35 21.07 1.46
N GLY A 151 0.01 20.00 2.13
CA GLY A 151 -0.92 20.00 3.24
C GLY A 151 -2.39 20.09 2.81
N MET A 152 -3.27 19.81 3.75
CA MET A 152 -4.71 20.00 3.62
C MET A 152 -5.30 20.33 4.98
N ALA A 153 -6.19 21.32 5.03
CA ALA A 153 -6.86 21.71 6.27
C ALA A 153 -7.90 20.66 6.71
N GLY A 154 -8.06 20.51 8.02
CA GLY A 154 -9.03 19.60 8.64
C GLY A 154 -8.38 18.68 9.66
N GLU A 155 -9.15 18.16 10.62
CA GLU A 155 -8.66 17.30 11.70
C GLU A 155 -7.98 16.03 11.14
N ASN A 156 -8.67 15.26 10.33
CA ASN A 156 -8.14 14.02 9.77
C ASN A 156 -7.00 14.25 8.77
N PRO A 157 -7.06 15.23 7.83
CA PRO A 157 -5.93 15.58 6.97
C PRO A 157 -4.65 15.91 7.70
N VAL A 158 -4.72 16.62 8.84
CA VAL A 158 -3.54 16.94 9.67
C VAL A 158 -2.90 15.65 10.20
N LEU A 159 -3.71 14.70 10.70
CA LEU A 159 -3.22 13.41 11.20
C LEU A 159 -2.63 12.55 10.08
N TYR A 160 -3.28 12.52 8.91
CA TYR A 160 -2.72 11.84 7.73
C TYR A 160 -1.39 12.45 7.28
N SER A 161 -1.27 13.77 7.30
CA SER A 161 -0.01 14.46 6.96
C SER A 161 1.14 14.05 7.87
N VAL A 162 0.89 13.89 9.19
CA VAL A 162 1.89 13.39 10.14
C VAL A 162 2.35 11.98 9.73
N ALA A 163 1.42 11.05 9.56
CA ALA A 163 1.75 9.65 9.29
C ALA A 163 2.34 9.46 7.89
N LYS A 164 1.69 9.97 6.86
CA LYS A 164 2.09 9.76 5.46
C LYS A 164 3.32 10.59 5.08
N GLY A 165 3.53 11.75 5.73
CA GLY A 165 4.77 12.51 5.64
C GLY A 165 5.95 11.76 6.25
N ALA A 166 5.77 11.12 7.41
CA ALA A 166 6.78 10.26 8.02
C ALA A 166 7.13 9.07 7.10
N VAL A 167 6.13 8.40 6.53
CA VAL A 167 6.35 7.31 5.56
C VAL A 167 7.13 7.79 4.33
N MET A 168 6.79 8.96 3.78
CA MET A 168 7.52 9.55 2.65
C MET A 168 8.99 9.78 2.99
N SER A 169 9.27 10.45 4.11
CA SER A 169 10.64 10.78 4.53
C SER A 169 11.46 9.54 4.85
N PHE A 170 10.87 8.58 5.57
CA PHE A 170 11.47 7.28 5.83
C PHE A 170 11.85 6.58 4.53
N SER A 171 10.91 6.47 3.60
CA SER A 171 11.11 5.72 2.35
C SER A 171 12.23 6.30 1.49
N LYS A 172 12.35 7.64 1.40
CA LYS A 172 13.44 8.32 0.68
C LYS A 172 14.81 8.03 1.29
N SER A 173 14.91 8.02 2.61
CA SER A 173 16.16 7.70 3.31
C SER A 173 16.48 6.21 3.20
N PHE A 174 15.47 5.36 3.40
CA PHE A 174 15.63 3.91 3.33
C PHE A 174 16.01 3.42 1.93
N ALA A 175 15.50 4.06 0.88
CA ALA A 175 15.90 3.77 -0.50
C ALA A 175 17.41 3.91 -0.72
N ARG A 176 18.04 4.90 -0.09
CA ARG A 176 19.50 5.11 -0.17
C ARG A 176 20.29 4.07 0.61
N GLU A 177 19.75 3.64 1.75
CA GLU A 177 20.40 2.65 2.62
C GLU A 177 20.43 1.26 2.01
N VAL A 178 19.33 0.85 1.31
CA VAL A 178 19.21 -0.52 0.78
C VAL A 178 19.65 -0.65 -0.68
N ALA A 179 19.96 0.44 -1.34
CA ALA A 179 20.52 0.42 -2.69
C ALA A 179 21.97 -0.17 -2.68
N PRO A 180 22.42 -0.78 -3.80
CA PRO A 180 21.72 -0.99 -5.07
C PRO A 180 20.86 -2.25 -5.09
N GLY A 181 20.85 -3.06 -4.04
CA GLY A 181 20.21 -4.38 -4.01
C GLY A 181 18.68 -4.34 -3.97
N ILE A 182 18.09 -3.26 -3.45
CA ILE A 182 16.64 -3.12 -3.27
C ILE A 182 16.22 -1.72 -3.68
N ARG A 183 15.14 -1.62 -4.49
CA ARG A 183 14.49 -0.35 -4.80
C ARG A 183 13.38 -0.08 -3.80
N VAL A 184 13.26 1.16 -3.32
CA VAL A 184 12.16 1.59 -2.46
C VAL A 184 11.52 2.81 -3.08
N ASN A 185 10.21 2.73 -3.40
CA ASN A 185 9.47 3.86 -3.93
C ASN A 185 8.20 4.11 -3.12
N ILE A 186 7.63 5.29 -3.31
CA ILE A 186 6.45 5.78 -2.61
C ILE A 186 5.32 5.91 -3.62
N LEU A 187 4.18 5.31 -3.32
CA LEU A 187 2.96 5.50 -4.07
C LEU A 187 2.03 6.40 -3.27
N ALA A 188 1.62 7.50 -3.86
CA ALA A 188 0.87 8.57 -3.20
C ALA A 188 -0.47 8.83 -3.91
N PRO A 189 -1.53 8.06 -3.55
CA PRO A 189 -2.86 8.28 -4.08
C PRO A 189 -3.44 9.62 -3.61
N GLY A 190 -4.28 10.21 -4.46
CA GLY A 190 -5.18 11.31 -4.10
C GLY A 190 -6.54 10.78 -3.63
N PHE A 191 -7.61 11.41 -4.10
CA PHE A 191 -8.99 11.01 -3.80
C PHE A 191 -9.40 9.81 -4.64
N ILE A 192 -9.46 8.64 -4.00
CA ILE A 192 -9.75 7.34 -4.62
C ILE A 192 -11.10 6.81 -4.11
N GLU A 193 -11.91 6.26 -5.00
CA GLU A 193 -13.20 5.61 -4.68
C GLU A 193 -13.00 4.30 -3.91
N THR A 194 -12.67 4.43 -2.63
CA THR A 194 -12.69 3.37 -1.62
C THR A 194 -13.97 3.50 -0.79
N ALA A 195 -14.12 2.75 0.29
CA ALA A 195 -15.26 2.89 1.20
C ALA A 195 -15.49 4.37 1.62
N PHE A 196 -14.42 5.10 1.95
CA PHE A 196 -14.50 6.53 2.25
C PHE A 196 -15.09 7.35 1.08
N GLY A 197 -14.63 7.11 -0.14
CA GLY A 197 -15.09 7.85 -1.31
C GLY A 197 -16.54 7.55 -1.68
N VAL A 198 -16.98 6.31 -1.49
CA VAL A 198 -18.38 5.88 -1.76
C VAL A 198 -19.35 6.58 -0.81
N ASP A 199 -19.00 6.66 0.48
CA ASP A 199 -19.85 7.24 1.53
C ASP A 199 -19.66 8.75 1.71
N ALA A 200 -18.79 9.38 0.91
CA ALA A 200 -18.49 10.80 1.01
C ALA A 200 -19.72 11.67 0.65
N ASN A 201 -19.88 12.77 1.40
CA ASN A 201 -20.95 13.74 1.15
C ASN A 201 -20.96 14.18 -0.32
N PRO A 202 -22.12 14.26 -0.99
CA PRO A 202 -22.22 14.65 -2.41
C PRO A 202 -21.52 15.97 -2.75
N ARG A 203 -21.66 16.99 -1.91
CA ARG A 203 -20.96 18.29 -2.10
C ARG A 203 -19.44 18.14 -2.08
N PHE A 204 -18.90 17.31 -1.18
CA PHE A 204 -17.48 17.02 -1.14
C PHE A 204 -17.03 16.24 -2.36
N ARG A 205 -17.83 15.28 -2.83
CA ARG A 205 -17.55 14.56 -4.10
C ARG A 205 -17.47 15.51 -5.28
N GLU A 206 -18.43 16.43 -5.43
CA GLU A 206 -18.44 17.45 -6.49
C GLU A 206 -17.23 18.39 -6.37
N GLN A 207 -16.86 18.81 -5.15
CA GLN A 207 -15.70 19.64 -4.90
C GLN A 207 -14.42 18.94 -5.37
N VAL A 208 -14.21 17.67 -5.00
CA VAL A 208 -13.06 16.86 -5.45
C VAL A 208 -13.03 16.78 -6.99
N VAL A 209 -14.15 16.50 -7.65
CA VAL A 209 -14.23 16.48 -9.11
C VAL A 209 -13.87 17.85 -9.71
N SER A 210 -14.36 18.93 -9.12
CA SER A 210 -14.10 20.30 -9.62
C SER A 210 -12.63 20.68 -9.55
N MET A 211 -11.94 20.31 -8.46
CA MET A 211 -10.52 20.60 -8.23
C MET A 211 -9.57 19.66 -8.95
N THR A 212 -10.02 18.44 -9.30
CA THR A 212 -9.21 17.46 -10.02
C THR A 212 -9.14 17.83 -11.50
N PRO A 213 -7.98 18.05 -12.10
CA PRO A 213 -7.83 18.30 -13.53
C PRO A 213 -8.46 17.24 -14.43
N LEU A 214 -8.33 15.94 -14.09
CA LEU A 214 -8.97 14.83 -14.84
C LEU A 214 -10.49 14.70 -14.58
N LYS A 215 -11.10 15.60 -13.79
CA LYS A 215 -12.56 15.73 -13.58
C LYS A 215 -13.26 14.47 -13.10
N ARG A 216 -12.57 13.66 -12.33
CA ARG A 216 -13.13 12.48 -11.66
C ARG A 216 -12.36 12.13 -10.39
N TRP A 217 -12.96 11.33 -9.55
CA TRP A 217 -12.23 10.56 -8.56
C TRP A 217 -11.36 9.51 -9.25
N GLY A 218 -10.24 9.16 -8.62
CA GLY A 218 -9.48 7.99 -9.02
C GLY A 218 -10.17 6.71 -8.59
N THR A 219 -9.87 5.62 -9.26
CA THR A 219 -10.30 4.27 -8.87
C THR A 219 -9.15 3.53 -8.19
N PRO A 220 -9.43 2.48 -7.40
CA PRO A 220 -8.38 1.59 -6.90
C PRO A 220 -7.49 1.04 -8.03
N ASP A 221 -8.06 0.82 -9.20
CA ASP A 221 -7.36 0.31 -10.38
C ASP A 221 -6.37 1.32 -11.00
N ASP A 222 -6.67 2.62 -10.94
CA ASP A 222 -5.71 3.68 -11.31
C ASP A 222 -4.43 3.58 -10.46
N VAL A 223 -4.58 3.34 -9.16
CA VAL A 223 -3.45 3.20 -8.23
C VAL A 223 -2.71 1.88 -8.47
N ALA A 224 -3.44 0.80 -8.72
CA ALA A 224 -2.87 -0.52 -8.97
C ALA A 224 -2.00 -0.55 -10.23
N GLY A 225 -2.36 0.17 -11.28
CA GLY A 225 -1.53 0.30 -12.49
C GLY A 225 -0.15 0.89 -12.18
N ALA A 226 -0.09 1.95 -11.38
CA ALA A 226 1.17 2.55 -10.95
C ALA A 226 1.99 1.62 -10.03
N ALA A 227 1.32 0.87 -9.14
CA ALA A 227 1.98 -0.12 -8.29
C ALA A 227 2.65 -1.22 -9.10
N VAL A 228 1.97 -1.78 -10.12
CA VAL A 228 2.52 -2.81 -11.01
C VAL A 228 3.71 -2.27 -11.81
N PHE A 229 3.63 -1.04 -12.33
CA PHE A 229 4.76 -0.39 -12.99
C PHE A 229 5.98 -0.28 -12.06
N LEU A 230 5.81 0.25 -10.85
CA LEU A 230 6.90 0.39 -9.87
C LEU A 230 7.49 -0.96 -9.44
N ALA A 231 6.68 -2.01 -9.40
CA ALA A 231 7.09 -3.38 -9.07
C ALA A 231 7.87 -4.07 -10.19
N SER A 232 7.69 -3.63 -11.43
CA SER A 232 8.27 -4.26 -12.61
C SER A 232 9.70 -3.81 -12.93
N ASP A 233 10.29 -4.48 -13.90
CA ASP A 233 11.62 -4.16 -14.42
C ASP A 233 11.61 -2.87 -15.26
N ASP A 234 10.44 -2.40 -15.74
CA ASP A 234 10.31 -1.11 -16.42
C ASP A 234 10.65 0.09 -15.51
N ALA A 235 10.61 -0.12 -14.19
CA ALA A 235 10.96 0.89 -13.17
C ALA A 235 12.38 0.70 -12.58
N ASN A 236 13.26 -0.05 -13.23
CA ASN A 236 14.58 -0.43 -12.67
C ASN A 236 15.50 0.74 -12.30
N PHE A 237 15.30 1.93 -12.89
CA PHE A 237 16.07 3.12 -12.56
C PHE A 237 15.33 4.09 -11.61
N LEU A 238 14.23 3.62 -10.98
CA LEU A 238 13.46 4.40 -10.02
C LEU A 238 13.67 3.85 -8.60
N THR A 239 14.26 4.67 -7.72
CA THR A 239 14.31 4.44 -6.28
C THR A 239 14.24 5.77 -5.54
N GLY A 240 13.60 5.79 -4.36
CA GLY A 240 13.39 6.99 -3.56
C GLY A 240 12.36 7.98 -4.15
N GLN A 241 11.64 7.60 -5.20
CA GLN A 241 10.68 8.47 -5.89
C GLN A 241 9.29 8.36 -5.28
N MET A 242 8.58 9.49 -5.23
CA MET A 242 7.16 9.55 -4.90
C MET A 242 6.34 9.73 -6.18
N ILE A 243 5.52 8.75 -6.48
CA ILE A 243 4.63 8.77 -7.64
C ILE A 243 3.22 9.11 -7.15
N MET A 244 2.74 10.26 -7.56
CA MET A 244 1.37 10.72 -7.25
C MET A 244 0.39 10.15 -8.26
N VAL A 245 -0.70 9.57 -7.75
CA VAL A 245 -1.82 9.04 -8.54
C VAL A 245 -3.08 9.78 -8.10
N ASN A 246 -3.25 11.01 -8.58
CA ASN A 246 -4.21 11.96 -8.04
C ASN A 246 -4.97 12.78 -9.10
N GLY A 247 -4.83 12.45 -10.37
CA GLY A 247 -5.51 13.17 -11.45
C GLY A 247 -5.05 14.63 -11.62
N GLY A 248 -3.89 15.00 -11.05
CA GLY A 248 -3.30 16.34 -11.17
C GLY A 248 -3.75 17.32 -10.09
N VAL A 249 -4.28 16.87 -8.96
CA VAL A 249 -4.78 17.74 -7.87
C VAL A 249 -3.68 18.60 -7.25
N VAL A 250 -2.47 18.06 -7.11
CA VAL A 250 -1.28 18.75 -6.55
C VAL A 250 -0.08 18.57 -7.45
#